data_8e128d33c4a4d335a16a4838a0d09c39
#
_entry.id   8e128d33c4a4d335a16a4838a0d09c39
#
_cell.length_a   1.000
_cell.length_b   1.000
_cell.length_c   1.000
_cell.angle_alpha   90.00
_cell.angle_beta   90.00
_cell.angle_gamma   90.00
#
_symmetry.space_group_name_H-M   'P 1'
#
loop_
_entity.id
_entity.type
_entity.pdbx_description
1 polymer ?
#
loop_
_entity_poly.entity_id
_entity_poly.type
_entity_poly.pdbx_seq_one_letter_code
_entity_poly.pdbx_strand_id
1 'polypeptide(L)'
;MPYCMGSLLWQLNEPYPAISWSIIDSDWQPKMVYHTVKKAFEPLSVSIDTYSSTDSVYVYFINDTDERVFIDWKVDVRCDDGRTKWQLTNSEKQSFEWGSHKIASFSKSDITDFEPTKDCIWVEAFKRNEGEASMQKSETNHNICNYAFFVYPKHLERADFYNEIRKMWLQ
;
A
#
# COMPACT_ATOMS: atom_id res chain seq x y z
N MET A 1 19.93 -1.15 -5.27
CA MET A 1 19.34 -2.06 -6.29
C MET A 1 20.30 -2.20 -7.44
N PRO A 2 20.95 -3.35 -7.66
CA PRO A 2 22.02 -3.43 -8.66
C PRO A 2 21.51 -3.54 -10.12
N TYR A 3 20.22 -3.81 -10.33
CA TYR A 3 19.72 -4.15 -11.67
C TYR A 3 18.58 -3.25 -12.17
N CYS A 4 17.77 -2.63 -11.31
CA CYS A 4 16.72 -1.70 -11.70
C CYS A 4 17.14 -0.29 -11.32
N MET A 5 17.31 0.58 -12.31
CA MET A 5 17.76 1.97 -12.14
C MET A 5 16.60 2.97 -12.14
N GLY A 6 15.37 2.51 -12.21
CA GLY A 6 14.16 3.34 -12.16
C GLY A 6 13.04 2.84 -13.04
N SER A 7 11.92 3.56 -13.01
CA SER A 7 10.75 3.33 -13.87
C SER A 7 10.40 4.61 -14.62
N LEU A 8 10.05 4.47 -15.88
CA LEU A 8 9.61 5.56 -16.74
C LEU A 8 8.16 5.36 -17.11
N LEU A 9 7.35 6.40 -16.93
CA LEU A 9 5.95 6.40 -17.31
C LEU A 9 5.76 6.97 -18.71
N TRP A 10 5.06 6.25 -19.54
CA TRP A 10 4.61 6.69 -20.84
C TRP A 10 3.08 6.69 -20.87
N GLN A 11 2.42 7.85 -20.92
CA GLN A 11 2.94 9.20 -20.97
C GLN A 11 2.22 10.06 -19.92
N LEU A 12 2.75 11.26 -19.64
CA LEU A 12 2.19 12.16 -18.63
C LEU A 12 0.78 12.63 -19.01
N ASN A 13 0.60 13.24 -20.18
CA ASN A 13 -0.65 13.87 -20.60
C ASN A 13 -0.98 13.61 -22.07
N GLU A 14 -2.23 13.90 -22.45
CA GLU A 14 -2.73 13.86 -23.83
C GLU A 14 -2.84 15.26 -24.41
N PRO A 15 -2.44 15.46 -25.68
CA PRO A 15 -2.61 16.75 -26.36
C PRO A 15 -4.03 16.97 -26.94
N TYR A 16 -4.84 15.93 -27.07
CA TYR A 16 -6.22 15.94 -27.58
C TYR A 16 -7.04 14.77 -26.99
N PRO A 17 -8.38 14.85 -27.00
CA PRO A 17 -9.21 13.78 -26.44
C PRO A 17 -8.99 12.45 -27.14
N ALA A 18 -8.48 11.46 -26.40
CA ALA A 18 -8.23 10.11 -26.91
C ALA A 18 -8.27 9.07 -25.79
N ILE A 19 -8.47 7.82 -26.16
CA ILE A 19 -8.27 6.68 -25.25
C ILE A 19 -6.78 6.33 -25.32
N SER A 20 -6.02 6.67 -24.29
CA SER A 20 -4.60 6.44 -24.22
C SER A 20 -4.15 6.04 -22.81
N TRP A 21 -2.89 5.68 -22.69
CA TRP A 21 -2.20 5.34 -21.43
C TRP A 21 -1.63 6.55 -20.68
N SER A 22 -1.99 7.77 -21.04
CA SER A 22 -1.63 8.97 -20.28
C SER A 22 -2.24 8.94 -18.87
N ILE A 23 -1.58 9.59 -17.92
CA ILE A 23 -2.06 9.70 -16.54
C ILE A 23 -2.88 10.96 -16.28
N ILE A 24 -2.80 11.95 -17.19
CA ILE A 24 -3.61 13.17 -17.22
C ILE A 24 -4.27 13.26 -18.59
N ASP A 25 -5.54 13.61 -18.65
CA ASP A 25 -6.28 13.75 -19.90
C ASP A 25 -6.02 15.11 -20.62
N SER A 26 -6.64 15.33 -21.77
CA SER A 26 -6.51 16.56 -22.57
C SER A 26 -7.08 17.80 -21.89
N ASP A 27 -8.00 17.64 -20.95
CA ASP A 27 -8.61 18.72 -20.17
C ASP A 27 -7.87 18.95 -18.83
N TRP A 28 -6.67 18.39 -18.70
CA TRP A 28 -5.82 18.45 -17.50
C TRP A 28 -6.43 17.79 -16.27
N GLN A 29 -7.37 16.87 -16.46
CA GLN A 29 -7.94 16.12 -15.34
C GLN A 29 -7.11 14.87 -15.07
N PRO A 30 -6.78 14.58 -13.78
CA PRO A 30 -6.05 13.38 -13.42
C PRO A 30 -6.92 12.14 -13.63
N LYS A 31 -6.40 11.18 -14.39
CA LYS A 31 -7.01 9.86 -14.51
C LYS A 31 -6.77 9.05 -13.23
N MET A 32 -7.50 7.96 -13.05
CA MET A 32 -7.35 7.10 -11.86
C MET A 32 -5.91 6.63 -11.62
N VAL A 33 -5.18 6.33 -12.68
CA VAL A 33 -3.79 5.90 -12.60
C VAL A 33 -2.86 6.99 -12.03
N TYR A 34 -3.20 8.28 -12.17
CA TYR A 34 -2.45 9.38 -11.58
C TYR A 34 -2.29 9.23 -10.06
N HIS A 35 -3.36 8.90 -9.35
CA HIS A 35 -3.35 8.74 -7.90
C HIS A 35 -2.48 7.52 -7.47
N THR A 36 -2.54 6.42 -8.23
CA THR A 36 -1.68 5.26 -8.01
C THR A 36 -0.21 5.62 -8.19
N VAL A 37 0.10 6.32 -9.28
CA VAL A 37 1.47 6.78 -9.58
C VAL A 37 1.96 7.74 -8.50
N LYS A 38 1.14 8.71 -8.10
CA LYS A 38 1.46 9.65 -7.02
C LYS A 38 1.89 8.90 -5.76
N LYS A 39 1.10 7.92 -5.31
CA LYS A 39 1.44 7.11 -4.13
C LYS A 39 2.70 6.25 -4.32
N ALA A 40 2.91 5.71 -5.52
CA ALA A 40 4.10 4.92 -5.81
C ALA A 40 5.40 5.74 -5.81
N PHE A 41 5.30 7.06 -6.00
CA PHE A 41 6.43 8.00 -5.95
C PHE A 41 6.52 8.77 -4.61
N GLU A 42 5.71 8.43 -3.61
CA GLU A 42 5.88 9.01 -2.27
C GLU A 42 7.22 8.56 -1.66
N PRO A 43 7.97 9.46 -1.03
CA PRO A 43 9.30 9.15 -0.48
C PRO A 43 9.25 8.13 0.66
N LEU A 44 8.11 7.99 1.32
CA LEU A 44 7.83 6.95 2.30
C LEU A 44 6.63 6.13 1.83
N SER A 45 6.81 4.83 1.65
CA SER A 45 5.74 3.98 1.14
C SER A 45 5.78 2.57 1.73
N VAL A 46 4.69 1.84 1.57
CA VAL A 46 4.60 0.41 1.91
C VAL A 46 4.28 -0.40 0.66
N SER A 47 4.94 -1.53 0.51
CA SER A 47 4.72 -2.49 -0.58
C SER A 47 4.31 -3.84 -0.02
N ILE A 48 3.35 -4.48 -0.68
CA ILE A 48 2.79 -5.76 -0.27
C ILE A 48 3.00 -6.77 -1.40
N ASP A 49 3.73 -7.83 -1.10
CA ASP A 49 3.99 -8.91 -2.04
C ASP A 49 3.16 -10.14 -1.66
N THR A 50 2.14 -10.40 -2.46
CA THR A 50 1.24 -11.57 -2.34
C THR A 50 1.52 -12.64 -3.39
N TYR A 51 2.49 -12.42 -4.30
CA TYR A 51 2.71 -13.22 -5.49
C TYR A 51 4.01 -14.01 -5.50
N SER A 52 5.05 -13.54 -4.83
CA SER A 52 6.36 -14.22 -4.81
C SER A 52 6.33 -15.58 -4.11
N SER A 53 5.33 -15.84 -3.31
CA SER A 53 5.10 -17.12 -2.64
C SER A 53 3.63 -17.54 -2.74
N THR A 54 3.39 -18.83 -2.87
CA THR A 54 2.02 -19.40 -2.87
C THR A 54 1.34 -19.26 -1.52
N ASP A 55 2.09 -19.37 -0.44
CA ASP A 55 1.58 -19.38 0.93
C ASP A 55 1.90 -18.11 1.73
N SER A 56 3.09 -17.54 1.54
CA SER A 56 3.58 -16.43 2.35
C SER A 56 3.27 -15.07 1.73
N VAL A 57 3.02 -14.09 2.59
CA VAL A 57 2.90 -12.68 2.26
C VAL A 57 4.06 -11.93 2.88
N TYR A 58 4.62 -11.00 2.13
CA TYR A 58 5.70 -10.13 2.60
C TYR A 58 5.26 -8.67 2.53
N VAL A 59 5.58 -7.92 3.60
CA VAL A 59 5.31 -6.48 3.66
C VAL A 59 6.63 -5.74 3.81
N TYR A 60 6.83 -4.76 2.95
CA TYR A 60 8.02 -3.93 2.93
C TYR A 60 7.68 -2.48 3.23
N PHE A 61 8.48 -1.84 4.04
CA PHE A 61 8.53 -0.39 4.17
C PHE A 61 9.67 0.15 3.30
N ILE A 62 9.40 1.21 2.57
CA ILE A 62 10.34 1.85 1.65
C ILE A 62 10.58 3.26 2.16
N ASN A 63 11.84 3.59 2.37
CA ASN A 63 12.31 4.92 2.71
C ASN A 63 13.25 5.41 1.60
N ASP A 64 12.76 6.31 0.76
CA ASP A 64 13.54 6.93 -0.32
C ASP A 64 14.11 8.30 0.10
N THR A 65 14.08 8.61 1.41
CA THR A 65 14.72 9.80 1.97
C THR A 65 16.12 9.49 2.48
N ASP A 66 16.94 10.50 2.69
CA ASP A 66 18.27 10.43 3.33
C ASP A 66 18.19 10.45 4.86
N GLU A 67 16.99 10.61 5.43
CA GLU A 67 16.76 10.64 6.87
C GLU A 67 16.44 9.24 7.41
N ARG A 68 16.87 8.96 8.64
CA ARG A 68 16.38 7.81 9.40
C ARG A 68 14.97 8.10 9.90
N VAL A 69 14.03 7.20 9.58
CA VAL A 69 12.62 7.35 9.91
C VAL A 69 12.20 6.30 10.93
N PHE A 70 11.48 6.74 11.97
CA PHE A 70 10.83 5.85 12.93
C PHE A 70 9.37 5.67 12.54
N ILE A 71 8.91 4.42 12.48
CA ILE A 71 7.52 4.11 12.16
C ILE A 71 6.91 3.13 13.15
N ASP A 72 5.62 3.29 13.38
CA ASP A 72 4.72 2.24 13.82
C ASP A 72 3.94 1.73 12.63
N TRP A 73 3.67 0.44 12.58
CA TRP A 73 2.93 -0.14 11.48
C TRP A 73 1.93 -1.18 11.96
N LYS A 74 0.93 -1.37 11.13
CA LYS A 74 -0.17 -2.30 11.32
C LYS A 74 -0.51 -2.97 10.01
N VAL A 75 -0.68 -4.28 10.04
CA VAL A 75 -1.17 -5.09 8.93
C VAL A 75 -2.48 -5.73 9.35
N ASP A 76 -3.55 -5.48 8.61
CA ASP A 76 -4.86 -6.10 8.79
C ASP A 76 -5.19 -6.98 7.58
N VAL A 77 -5.76 -8.16 7.81
CA VAL A 77 -6.49 -8.87 6.77
C VAL A 77 -7.97 -8.67 7.02
N ARG A 78 -8.66 -8.09 6.06
CA ARG A 78 -10.07 -7.70 6.15
C ARG A 78 -10.91 -8.46 5.14
N CYS A 79 -12.08 -8.90 5.58
CA CYS A 79 -13.09 -9.48 4.72
C CYS A 79 -13.85 -8.39 3.94
N ASP A 80 -14.60 -8.79 2.92
CA ASP A 80 -15.45 -7.94 2.08
C ASP A 80 -16.57 -7.22 2.84
N ASP A 81 -16.92 -7.66 4.06
CA ASP A 81 -17.85 -6.97 4.96
C ASP A 81 -17.18 -5.96 5.91
N GLY A 82 -15.86 -5.76 5.77
CA GLY A 82 -15.05 -4.82 6.56
C GLY A 82 -14.52 -5.38 7.89
N ARG A 83 -14.90 -6.62 8.27
CA ARG A 83 -14.36 -7.25 9.49
C ARG A 83 -12.88 -7.60 9.33
N THR A 84 -12.11 -7.36 10.39
CA THR A 84 -10.71 -7.79 10.46
C THR A 84 -10.66 -9.25 10.92
N LYS A 85 -10.15 -10.13 10.07
CA LYS A 85 -9.95 -11.56 10.37
C LYS A 85 -8.63 -11.83 11.08
N TRP A 86 -7.62 -11.05 10.74
CA TRP A 86 -6.26 -11.21 11.26
C TRP A 86 -5.54 -9.86 11.33
N GLN A 87 -4.64 -9.72 12.30
CA GLN A 87 -3.91 -8.48 12.53
C GLN A 87 -2.51 -8.74 13.04
N LEU A 88 -1.56 -7.93 12.57
CA LEU A 88 -0.19 -7.88 13.07
C LEU A 88 0.25 -6.43 13.23
N THR A 89 0.91 -6.12 14.35
CA THR A 89 1.48 -4.80 14.63
C THR A 89 2.92 -4.95 15.10
N ASN A 90 3.74 -3.94 14.93
CA ASN A 90 5.04 -3.93 15.59
C ASN A 90 4.87 -3.75 17.11
N SER A 91 5.62 -4.51 17.87
CA SER A 91 5.67 -4.44 19.34
C SER A 91 6.72 -3.46 19.85
N GLU A 92 7.73 -3.15 19.05
CA GLU A 92 8.88 -2.34 19.41
C GLU A 92 9.07 -1.18 18.41
N LYS A 93 9.68 -0.10 18.91
CA LYS A 93 10.07 1.04 18.10
C LYS A 93 11.11 0.60 17.05
N GLN A 94 10.77 0.74 15.78
CA GLN A 94 11.66 0.41 14.67
C GLN A 94 12.06 1.66 13.91
N SER A 95 13.34 1.72 13.49
CA SER A 95 13.86 2.79 12.67
C SER A 95 14.44 2.24 11.37
N PHE A 96 14.24 2.98 10.28
CA PHE A 96 14.63 2.57 8.95
C PHE A 96 15.43 3.68 8.28
N GLU A 97 16.61 3.31 7.78
CA GLU A 97 17.44 4.14 6.92
C GLU A 97 16.94 4.07 5.48
N TRP A 98 17.60 4.74 4.57
CA TRP A 98 17.32 4.65 3.14
C TRP A 98 17.27 3.20 2.66
N GLY A 99 16.27 2.89 1.82
CA GLY A 99 16.12 1.59 1.19
C GLY A 99 14.80 0.88 1.46
N SER A 100 14.73 -0.38 1.06
CA SER A 100 13.57 -1.25 1.22
C SER A 100 13.81 -2.25 2.36
N HIS A 101 12.91 -2.28 3.33
CA HIS A 101 13.02 -3.08 4.54
C HIS A 101 11.80 -3.98 4.70
N LYS A 102 12.02 -5.28 4.82
CA LYS A 102 10.94 -6.21 5.16
C LYS A 102 10.51 -6.00 6.60
N ILE A 103 9.30 -5.50 6.83
CA ILE A 103 8.75 -5.20 8.15
C ILE A 103 7.88 -6.32 8.70
N ALA A 104 7.20 -7.08 7.83
CA ALA A 104 6.38 -8.20 8.24
C ALA A 104 6.46 -9.35 7.23
N SER A 105 6.26 -10.56 7.72
CA SER A 105 5.96 -11.74 6.90
C SER A 105 5.05 -12.67 7.69
N PHE A 106 4.08 -13.27 7.02
CA PHE A 106 3.12 -14.20 7.61
C PHE A 106 2.63 -15.20 6.57
N SER A 107 2.12 -16.36 7.03
CA SER A 107 1.51 -17.34 6.15
C SER A 107 0.03 -17.06 5.96
N LYS A 108 -0.51 -17.35 4.78
CA LYS A 108 -1.96 -17.33 4.52
C LYS A 108 -2.69 -18.32 5.41
N SER A 109 -2.03 -19.41 5.83
CA SER A 109 -2.55 -20.39 6.78
C SER A 109 -2.71 -19.86 8.21
N ASP A 110 -2.06 -18.75 8.57
CA ASP A 110 -2.23 -18.10 9.87
C ASP A 110 -3.55 -17.32 9.97
N ILE A 111 -4.22 -17.09 8.84
CA ILE A 111 -5.45 -16.31 8.75
C ILE A 111 -6.64 -17.26 8.91
N THR A 112 -7.44 -17.06 9.96
CA THR A 112 -8.66 -17.83 10.19
C THR A 112 -9.67 -17.61 9.06
N ASP A 113 -10.23 -18.70 8.53
CA ASP A 113 -11.24 -18.67 7.46
C ASP A 113 -10.80 -17.84 6.25
N PHE A 114 -9.54 -18.02 5.83
CA PHE A 114 -8.97 -17.30 4.69
C PHE A 114 -9.70 -17.63 3.38
N GLU A 115 -10.20 -16.59 2.73
CA GLU A 115 -10.89 -16.66 1.42
C GLU A 115 -10.28 -15.66 0.45
N PRO A 116 -9.41 -16.10 -0.49
CA PRO A 116 -8.67 -15.19 -1.36
C PRO A 116 -9.54 -14.31 -2.28
N THR A 117 -10.80 -14.71 -2.52
CA THR A 117 -11.78 -13.96 -3.33
C THR A 117 -12.55 -12.89 -2.55
N LYS A 118 -12.50 -12.94 -1.22
CA LYS A 118 -13.22 -12.03 -0.31
C LYS A 118 -12.30 -11.21 0.57
N ASP A 119 -11.06 -11.64 0.75
CA ASP A 119 -10.13 -11.02 1.69
C ASP A 119 -9.17 -10.07 0.98
N CYS A 120 -8.82 -8.99 1.67
CA CYS A 120 -7.75 -8.09 1.26
C CYS A 120 -6.80 -7.78 2.42
N ILE A 121 -5.57 -7.44 2.09
CA ILE A 121 -4.59 -6.95 3.04
C ILE A 121 -4.64 -5.43 3.03
N TRP A 122 -4.63 -4.85 4.23
CA TRP A 122 -4.52 -3.42 4.47
C TRP A 122 -3.31 -3.16 5.35
N VAL A 123 -2.42 -2.27 4.92
CA VAL A 123 -1.21 -1.89 5.67
C VAL A 123 -1.25 -0.40 5.93
N GLU A 124 -1.03 -0.03 7.18
CA GLU A 124 -0.86 1.35 7.62
C GLU A 124 0.49 1.49 8.32
N ALA A 125 1.21 2.54 7.99
CA ALA A 125 2.42 2.93 8.70
C ALA A 125 2.34 4.41 9.10
N PHE A 126 2.82 4.72 10.29
CA PHE A 126 2.75 6.05 10.88
C PHE A 126 4.15 6.51 11.24
N LYS A 127 4.58 7.65 10.68
CA LYS A 127 5.85 8.27 11.08
C LYS A 127 5.72 8.73 12.54
N ARG A 128 6.71 8.38 13.36
CA ARG A 128 6.81 8.77 14.76
C ARG A 128 7.89 9.83 14.92
N ASN A 129 7.61 10.86 15.73
CA ASN A 129 8.65 11.82 16.13
C ASN A 129 9.55 11.22 17.21
N GLU A 130 10.82 11.64 17.27
CA GLU A 130 11.72 11.26 18.35
C GLU A 130 11.16 11.81 19.68
N GLY A 131 10.91 10.92 20.64
CA GLY A 131 10.41 11.29 21.98
C GLY A 131 8.94 10.98 22.25
N GLU A 132 8.14 10.62 21.27
CA GLU A 132 6.73 10.22 21.48
C GLU A 132 6.60 8.78 21.97
N ALA A 133 5.88 8.61 23.10
CA ALA A 133 5.80 7.30 23.80
C ALA A 133 4.73 6.34 23.24
N SER A 134 3.80 6.78 22.38
CA SER A 134 2.71 5.93 21.89
C SER A 134 2.05 6.43 20.60
N MET A 135 1.33 5.50 19.91
CA MET A 135 0.43 5.78 18.79
C MET A 135 -0.61 6.86 19.15
N GLN A 136 -0.29 8.13 18.98
CA GLN A 136 -1.30 9.17 18.88
C GLN A 136 -1.43 9.55 17.40
N LYS A 137 -2.65 9.42 16.85
CA LYS A 137 -3.00 10.04 15.57
C LYS A 137 -2.83 11.54 15.71
N SER A 138 -1.65 12.06 15.37
CA SER A 138 -1.50 13.47 15.12
C SER A 138 -2.18 13.78 13.80
N GLU A 139 -3.03 14.80 13.75
CA GLU A 139 -3.72 15.25 12.54
C GLU A 139 -2.75 15.69 11.42
N THR A 140 -1.47 15.81 11.72
CA THR A 140 -0.40 16.22 10.80
C THR A 140 0.45 15.05 10.25
N ASN A 141 0.28 13.83 10.77
CA ASN A 141 1.07 12.69 10.28
C ASN A 141 0.44 12.13 9.01
N HIS A 142 1.18 12.22 7.90
CA HIS A 142 0.83 11.53 6.65
C HIS A 142 0.71 10.04 6.93
N ASN A 143 -0.49 9.52 6.79
CA ASN A 143 -0.77 8.10 6.91
C ASN A 143 -0.23 7.40 5.65
N ILE A 144 0.83 6.61 5.82
CA ILE A 144 1.41 5.80 4.77
C ILE A 144 0.57 4.53 4.70
N CYS A 145 -0.27 4.38 3.70
CA CYS A 145 -1.14 3.22 3.57
C CYS A 145 -1.05 2.56 2.20
N ASN A 146 -1.25 1.26 2.17
CA ASN A 146 -1.40 0.48 0.95
C ASN A 146 -2.33 -0.70 1.18
N TYR A 147 -2.86 -1.27 0.11
CA TYR A 147 -3.66 -2.49 0.15
C TYR A 147 -3.30 -3.42 -1.00
N ALA A 148 -3.58 -4.70 -0.83
CA ALA A 148 -3.45 -5.71 -1.88
C ALA A 148 -4.57 -6.74 -1.78
N PHE A 149 -4.96 -7.28 -2.93
CA PHE A 149 -5.85 -8.43 -3.03
C PHE A 149 -5.01 -9.70 -3.25
N PHE A 150 -5.53 -10.82 -2.81
CA PHE A 150 -4.91 -12.14 -3.04
C PHE A 150 -5.18 -12.69 -4.44
N VAL A 151 -6.16 -12.13 -5.13
CA VAL A 151 -6.55 -12.46 -6.51
C VAL A 151 -6.68 -11.20 -7.35
N TYR A 152 -6.69 -11.35 -8.66
CA TYR A 152 -6.98 -10.22 -9.54
C TYR A 152 -8.41 -9.69 -9.27
N PRO A 153 -8.65 -8.36 -9.36
CA PRO A 153 -9.95 -7.74 -9.05
C PRO A 153 -11.15 -8.37 -9.78
N LYS A 154 -10.95 -8.87 -11.01
CA LYS A 154 -11.99 -9.58 -11.79
C LYS A 154 -12.46 -10.91 -11.18
N HIS A 155 -11.72 -11.46 -10.22
CA HIS A 155 -12.04 -12.70 -9.52
C HIS A 155 -12.59 -12.49 -8.11
N LEU A 156 -12.76 -11.23 -7.68
CA LEU A 156 -13.41 -10.92 -6.41
C LEU A 156 -14.91 -11.26 -6.52
N GLU A 157 -15.46 -11.85 -5.47
CA GLU A 157 -16.88 -12.19 -5.42
C GLU A 157 -17.78 -10.96 -5.39
N ARG A 158 -17.30 -9.87 -4.78
CA ARG A 158 -17.99 -8.59 -4.71
C ARG A 158 -17.19 -7.51 -5.44
N ALA A 159 -17.68 -7.10 -6.59
CA ALA A 159 -17.06 -6.02 -7.37
C ALA A 159 -17.15 -4.65 -6.65
N ASP A 160 -18.19 -4.41 -5.84
CA ASP A 160 -18.37 -3.21 -5.02
C ASP A 160 -17.30 -3.09 -3.92
N PHE A 161 -16.85 -4.20 -3.34
CA PHE A 161 -15.76 -4.22 -2.37
C PHE A 161 -14.47 -3.58 -2.91
N TYR A 162 -14.09 -3.91 -4.14
CA TYR A 162 -12.96 -3.26 -4.79
C TYR A 162 -13.14 -1.74 -4.88
N ASN A 163 -14.35 -1.28 -5.22
CA ASN A 163 -14.65 0.14 -5.36
C ASN A 163 -14.64 0.86 -4.00
N GLU A 164 -15.06 0.22 -2.92
CA GLU A 164 -15.01 0.77 -1.57
C GLU A 164 -13.57 0.95 -1.08
N ILE A 165 -12.74 -0.09 -1.22
CA ILE A 165 -11.31 -0.02 -0.89
C ILE A 165 -10.62 1.08 -1.70
N ARG A 166 -10.92 1.17 -3.00
CA ARG A 166 -10.38 2.19 -3.87
C ARG A 166 -10.76 3.62 -3.45
N LYS A 167 -12.00 3.85 -3.02
CA LYS A 167 -12.45 5.16 -2.51
C LYS A 167 -11.69 5.58 -1.26
N MET A 168 -11.47 4.67 -0.31
CA MET A 168 -10.69 4.94 0.90
C MET A 168 -9.23 5.26 0.58
N TRP A 169 -8.69 4.66 -0.48
CA TRP A 169 -7.30 4.84 -0.87
C TRP A 169 -7.03 6.17 -1.60
N LEU A 170 -8.05 6.78 -2.19
CA LEU A 170 -7.95 8.05 -2.93
C LEU A 170 -8.14 9.31 -2.05
N GLN A 171 -8.52 9.14 -0.81
CA GLN A 171 -8.59 10.21 0.20
C GLN A 171 -7.20 10.50 0.77
#